data_7474c323af3edaf5b1779caf19fdc5d4
#
_entry.id   7474c323af3edaf5b1779caf19fdc5d4
#
_cell.length_a   1.000
_cell.length_b   1.000
_cell.length_c   1.000
_cell.angle_alpha   90.00
_cell.angle_beta   90.00
_cell.angle_gamma   90.00
#
_symmetry.space_group_name_H-M   'P 1'
#
loop_
_entity.id
_entity.type
_entity.pdbx_description
1 polymer ?
#
loop_
_entity_poly.entity_id
_entity_poly.type
_entity_poly.pdbx_seq_one_letter_code
_entity_poly.pdbx_strand_id
1 'polypeptide(L)'
;NRLLNALKWDERVDPVMWQKTPTLFERAINNSISVTHVAAKRYEGSGFTQAALRGAKYVGANGIDEMVSAVALALKPQPSFVYTYLNTLDSAGHSDGVGSDKWLTALQQVNDFILKVIESVPKQTRVWVTSDHGMVNSTQQVVLGEDNKLLENVSLIGGEPRARHIYLTAGSEQESIAQWREFFGNKANILSKPEAITSGLFGQVVSEDANDRMGDLIAIPNSDLIIIDPARVREESSMVGHHGGLTDIEVQIPLLLA
;
A
#
# COMPACT_ATOMS: atom_id res chain seq x y z
N ASN A 1 21.36 9.69 -2.18
CA ASN A 1 19.95 9.25 -2.19
C ASN A 1 19.84 7.86 -1.59
N ARG A 2 18.77 7.57 -0.85
CA ARG A 2 18.53 6.30 -0.19
C ARG A 2 17.03 6.04 -0.18
N LEU A 3 16.64 4.79 -0.44
CA LEU A 3 15.25 4.37 -0.31
C LEU A 3 14.85 4.23 1.16
N LEU A 4 13.65 4.66 1.49
CA LEU A 4 12.99 4.39 2.76
C LEU A 4 12.08 3.17 2.59
N ASN A 5 12.29 2.13 3.40
CA ASN A 5 11.34 1.05 3.53
C ASN A 5 10.27 1.46 4.55
N ALA A 6 9.03 1.60 4.13
CA ALA A 6 7.93 2.06 4.99
C ALA A 6 7.62 1.08 6.15
N LEU A 7 7.84 -0.22 5.94
CA LEU A 7 7.60 -1.26 6.96
C LEU A 7 8.77 -1.42 7.93
N LYS A 8 10.00 -1.08 7.48
CA LYS A 8 11.23 -1.10 8.27
C LYS A 8 11.79 0.32 8.36
N TRP A 9 11.01 1.20 8.98
CA TRP A 9 11.29 2.63 9.04
C TRP A 9 12.69 2.93 9.56
N ASP A 10 13.40 3.81 8.88
CA ASP A 10 14.70 4.30 9.32
C ASP A 10 14.49 5.34 10.42
N GLU A 11 14.96 5.06 11.64
CA GLU A 11 14.81 5.91 12.83
C GLU A 11 15.38 7.34 12.65
N ARG A 12 16.27 7.54 11.67
CA ARG A 12 16.84 8.85 11.33
C ARG A 12 15.87 9.72 10.52
N VAL A 13 14.78 9.15 10.04
CA VAL A 13 13.75 9.85 9.27
C VAL A 13 12.55 10.12 10.16
N ASP A 14 12.34 11.37 10.52
CA ASP A 14 11.14 11.78 11.28
C ASP A 14 9.87 11.53 10.43
N PRO A 15 8.96 10.67 10.89
CA PRO A 15 7.75 10.33 10.13
C PRO A 15 6.83 11.51 9.85
N VAL A 16 6.75 12.46 10.78
CA VAL A 16 5.89 13.66 10.65
C VAL A 16 6.48 14.62 9.63
N MET A 17 7.80 14.81 9.68
CA MET A 17 8.50 15.65 8.69
C MET A 17 8.55 14.99 7.32
N TRP A 18 8.56 13.67 7.26
CA TRP A 18 8.51 12.92 6.00
C TRP A 18 7.14 13.02 5.33
N GLN A 19 6.04 12.93 6.12
CA GLN A 19 4.65 13.09 5.66
C GLN A 19 4.02 14.27 6.41
N LYS A 20 4.07 15.46 5.82
CA LYS A 20 3.64 16.72 6.45
C LYS A 20 2.13 16.97 6.36
N THR A 21 1.45 16.32 5.42
CA THR A 21 0.00 16.53 5.23
C THR A 21 -0.78 16.04 6.46
N PRO A 22 -1.68 16.86 7.02
CA PRO A 22 -2.52 16.43 8.12
C PRO A 22 -3.32 15.17 7.77
N THR A 23 -3.28 14.19 8.66
CA THR A 23 -4.03 12.93 8.47
C THR A 23 -5.53 13.15 8.58
N LEU A 24 -6.31 12.20 8.06
CA LEU A 24 -7.77 12.22 8.27
C LEU A 24 -8.14 12.13 9.76
N PHE A 25 -7.32 11.44 10.55
CA PHE A 25 -7.54 11.32 11.99
C PHE A 25 -7.29 12.64 12.72
N GLU A 26 -6.22 13.37 12.39
CA GLU A 26 -5.99 14.71 12.91
C GLU A 26 -7.14 15.66 12.54
N ARG A 27 -7.63 15.59 11.31
CA ARG A 27 -8.79 16.38 10.87
C ARG A 27 -10.06 16.02 11.62
N ALA A 28 -10.32 14.75 11.89
CA ALA A 28 -11.47 14.30 12.67
C ALA A 28 -11.39 14.79 14.12
N ILE A 29 -10.22 14.70 14.77
CA ILE A 29 -10.00 15.20 16.13
C ILE A 29 -10.21 16.72 16.21
N ASN A 30 -9.73 17.47 15.22
CA ASN A 30 -9.94 18.92 15.13
C ASN A 30 -11.44 19.29 14.99
N ASN A 31 -12.28 18.33 14.60
CA ASN A 31 -13.73 18.44 14.59
C ASN A 31 -14.40 17.77 15.82
N SER A 32 -13.67 17.59 16.91
CA SER A 32 -14.16 17.05 18.18
C SER A 32 -14.69 15.62 18.10
N ILE A 33 -14.18 14.81 17.14
CA ILE A 33 -14.48 13.40 17.02
C ILE A 33 -13.40 12.60 17.77
N SER A 34 -13.81 11.71 18.67
CA SER A 34 -12.88 10.77 19.30
C SER A 34 -12.42 9.72 18.30
N VAL A 35 -11.12 9.65 18.00
CA VAL A 35 -10.57 8.73 16.99
C VAL A 35 -9.71 7.67 17.67
N THR A 36 -10.00 6.41 17.36
CA THR A 36 -9.20 5.26 17.83
C THR A 36 -8.79 4.38 16.65
N HIS A 37 -7.52 3.98 16.63
CA HIS A 37 -6.99 2.99 15.69
C HIS A 37 -6.76 1.68 16.44
N VAL A 38 -7.55 0.66 16.12
CA VAL A 38 -7.44 -0.70 16.71
C VAL A 38 -6.76 -1.61 15.70
N ALA A 39 -5.56 -2.08 15.99
CA ALA A 39 -4.81 -2.97 15.10
C ALA A 39 -3.81 -3.83 15.88
N ALA A 40 -3.04 -4.68 15.16
CA ALA A 40 -2.04 -5.53 15.78
C ALA A 40 -1.01 -4.71 16.58
N LYS A 41 -0.70 -5.16 17.81
CA LYS A 41 0.21 -4.47 18.73
C LYS A 41 1.59 -4.17 18.13
N ARG A 42 2.07 -5.01 17.21
CA ARG A 42 3.36 -4.83 16.54
C ARG A 42 3.49 -3.55 15.70
N TYR A 43 2.38 -2.92 15.34
CA TYR A 43 2.38 -1.67 14.54
C TYR A 43 2.29 -0.42 15.40
N GLU A 44 2.10 -0.57 16.72
CA GLU A 44 2.05 0.55 17.66
C GLU A 44 3.35 1.35 17.61
N GLY A 45 3.23 2.65 17.37
CA GLY A 45 4.39 3.55 17.30
C GLY A 45 5.35 3.32 16.13
N SER A 46 5.01 2.45 15.15
CA SER A 46 5.83 2.31 13.94
C SER A 46 5.92 3.62 13.16
N GLY A 47 7.01 3.84 12.42
CA GLY A 47 7.17 5.04 11.62
C GLY A 47 6.06 5.21 10.59
N PHE A 48 5.58 4.12 9.99
CA PHE A 48 4.41 4.16 9.10
C PHE A 48 3.15 4.64 9.84
N THR A 49 2.86 4.08 11.03
CA THR A 49 1.71 4.52 11.83
C THR A 49 1.80 6.00 12.20
N GLN A 50 2.98 6.48 12.56
CA GLN A 50 3.20 7.89 12.86
C GLN A 50 3.09 8.78 11.62
N ALA A 51 3.54 8.33 10.45
CA ALA A 51 3.45 9.10 9.22
C ALA A 51 2.00 9.21 8.71
N ALA A 52 1.29 8.08 8.63
CA ALA A 52 0.02 7.97 7.90
C ALA A 52 -1.23 7.99 8.79
N LEU A 53 -1.12 7.55 10.05
CA LEU A 53 -2.26 7.29 10.94
C LEU A 53 -2.16 8.05 12.28
N ARG A 54 -1.28 9.05 12.39
CA ARG A 54 -1.16 9.90 13.57
C ARG A 54 -2.45 10.68 13.84
N GLY A 55 -2.67 11.02 15.10
CA GLY A 55 -3.88 11.66 15.58
C GLY A 55 -4.83 10.68 16.29
N ALA A 56 -4.94 9.43 15.84
CA ALA A 56 -5.74 8.43 16.53
C ALA A 56 -5.07 7.93 17.82
N LYS A 57 -5.86 7.63 18.85
CA LYS A 57 -5.42 6.80 19.97
C LYS A 57 -5.18 5.38 19.45
N TYR A 58 -3.94 4.90 19.51
CA TYR A 58 -3.66 3.51 19.14
C TYR A 58 -4.08 2.55 20.26
N VAL A 59 -4.73 1.45 19.90
CA VAL A 59 -5.06 0.34 20.79
C VAL A 59 -4.57 -0.95 20.14
N GLY A 60 -3.46 -1.47 20.64
CA GLY A 60 -2.87 -2.72 20.18
C GLY A 60 -3.66 -3.93 20.67
N ALA A 61 -3.94 -4.88 19.78
CA ALA A 61 -4.61 -6.14 20.09
C ALA A 61 -3.85 -7.32 19.47
N ASN A 62 -3.87 -8.47 20.16
CA ASN A 62 -3.13 -9.67 19.74
C ASN A 62 -4.02 -10.74 19.09
N GLY A 63 -5.28 -10.44 18.82
CA GLY A 63 -6.20 -11.37 18.18
C GLY A 63 -7.57 -10.76 17.96
N ILE A 64 -8.42 -11.49 17.24
CA ILE A 64 -9.74 -11.02 16.80
C ILE A 64 -10.63 -10.62 18.00
N ASP A 65 -10.69 -11.43 19.05
CA ASP A 65 -11.59 -11.16 20.17
C ASP A 65 -11.16 -9.92 20.99
N GLU A 66 -9.83 -9.69 21.12
CA GLU A 66 -9.29 -8.46 21.71
C GLU A 66 -9.62 -7.25 20.82
N MET A 67 -9.50 -7.38 19.50
CA MET A 67 -9.85 -6.31 18.56
C MET A 67 -11.33 -5.94 18.64
N VAL A 68 -12.22 -6.93 18.62
CA VAL A 68 -13.68 -6.71 18.77
C VAL A 68 -13.99 -5.96 20.05
N SER A 69 -13.43 -6.42 21.19
CA SER A 69 -13.61 -5.78 22.50
C SER A 69 -13.09 -4.34 22.52
N ALA A 70 -11.93 -4.11 21.92
CA ALA A 70 -11.32 -2.77 21.79
C ALA A 70 -12.16 -1.82 20.94
N VAL A 71 -12.71 -2.30 19.81
CA VAL A 71 -13.63 -1.54 18.95
C VAL A 71 -14.87 -1.12 19.71
N ALA A 72 -15.53 -2.05 20.41
CA ALA A 72 -16.73 -1.76 21.19
C ALA A 72 -16.48 -0.75 22.33
N LEU A 73 -15.32 -0.83 22.99
CA LEU A 73 -14.92 0.12 24.02
C LEU A 73 -14.61 1.51 23.44
N ALA A 74 -13.95 1.58 22.28
CA ALA A 74 -13.56 2.82 21.65
C ALA A 74 -14.75 3.64 21.11
N LEU A 75 -15.91 3.00 20.91
CA LEU A 75 -17.14 3.64 20.46
C LEU A 75 -17.99 4.25 21.59
N LYS A 76 -17.59 4.11 22.87
CA LYS A 76 -18.35 4.70 24.00
C LYS A 76 -18.39 6.23 24.02
N PRO A 77 -17.29 6.96 23.75
CA PRO A 77 -17.34 8.41 23.55
C PRO A 77 -18.13 8.75 22.29
N GLN A 78 -18.87 9.87 22.31
CA GLN A 78 -19.63 10.32 21.14
C GLN A 78 -19.38 11.81 20.87
N PRO A 79 -19.19 12.25 19.60
CA PRO A 79 -19.05 11.40 18.42
C PRO A 79 -17.69 10.65 18.39
N SER A 80 -17.69 9.44 17.83
CA SER A 80 -16.47 8.62 17.72
C SER A 80 -16.29 8.01 16.35
N PHE A 81 -15.03 7.80 15.97
CA PHE A 81 -14.60 7.09 14.78
C PHE A 81 -13.56 6.05 15.17
N VAL A 82 -13.79 4.80 14.80
CA VAL A 82 -12.84 3.71 15.02
C VAL A 82 -12.38 3.18 13.68
N TYR A 83 -11.08 3.20 13.45
CA TYR A 83 -10.44 2.55 12.33
C TYR A 83 -9.79 1.24 12.80
N THR A 84 -10.05 0.14 12.12
CA THR A 84 -9.42 -1.15 12.40
C THR A 84 -8.87 -1.76 11.13
N TYR A 85 -7.72 -2.45 11.23
CA TYR A 85 -7.02 -3.03 10.09
C TYR A 85 -6.61 -4.48 10.38
N LEU A 86 -6.89 -5.35 9.42
CA LEU A 86 -6.48 -6.76 9.39
C LEU A 86 -5.68 -7.01 8.13
N ASN A 87 -4.47 -7.55 8.30
CA ASN A 87 -3.59 -7.89 7.17
C ASN A 87 -3.57 -9.39 6.82
N THR A 88 -4.43 -10.21 7.43
CA THR A 88 -4.40 -11.67 7.23
C THR A 88 -4.69 -12.07 5.81
N LEU A 89 -5.67 -11.42 5.17
CA LEU A 89 -6.06 -11.70 3.79
C LEU A 89 -4.95 -11.33 2.80
N ASP A 90 -4.39 -10.14 2.95
CA ASP A 90 -3.26 -9.65 2.15
C ASP A 90 -2.04 -10.59 2.28
N SER A 91 -1.68 -10.95 3.51
CA SER A 91 -0.56 -11.86 3.76
C SER A 91 -0.77 -13.25 3.12
N ALA A 92 -2.00 -13.79 3.17
CA ALA A 92 -2.32 -15.05 2.51
C ALA A 92 -2.29 -14.93 0.98
N GLY A 93 -2.71 -13.78 0.44
CA GLY A 93 -2.62 -13.47 -0.97
C GLY A 93 -1.17 -13.43 -1.47
N HIS A 94 -0.28 -12.76 -0.75
CA HIS A 94 1.14 -12.73 -1.08
C HIS A 94 1.80 -14.11 -1.02
N SER A 95 1.54 -14.89 0.02
CA SER A 95 2.23 -16.18 0.22
C SER A 95 1.68 -17.33 -0.62
N ASP A 96 0.36 -17.41 -0.76
CA ASP A 96 -0.30 -18.60 -1.32
C ASP A 96 -1.17 -18.27 -2.56
N GLY A 97 -1.40 -17.00 -2.84
CA GLY A 97 -2.19 -16.49 -3.96
C GLY A 97 -3.68 -16.33 -3.65
N VAL A 98 -4.30 -15.41 -4.36
CA VAL A 98 -5.75 -15.17 -4.32
C VAL A 98 -6.48 -16.42 -4.79
N GLY A 99 -7.51 -16.84 -4.05
CA GLY A 99 -8.32 -18.01 -4.34
C GLY A 99 -7.75 -19.34 -3.83
N SER A 100 -6.56 -19.36 -3.19
CA SER A 100 -6.03 -20.54 -2.53
C SER A 100 -6.85 -20.91 -1.27
N ASP A 101 -6.73 -22.15 -0.80
CA ASP A 101 -7.41 -22.61 0.43
C ASP A 101 -7.04 -21.74 1.64
N LYS A 102 -5.78 -21.31 1.75
CA LYS A 102 -5.34 -20.43 2.82
C LYS A 102 -5.93 -19.03 2.69
N TRP A 103 -6.00 -18.49 1.47
CA TRP A 103 -6.64 -17.22 1.21
C TRP A 103 -8.14 -17.26 1.55
N LEU A 104 -8.85 -18.32 1.15
CA LEU A 104 -10.26 -18.54 1.50
C LEU A 104 -10.47 -18.65 3.00
N THR A 105 -9.57 -19.34 3.70
CA THR A 105 -9.58 -19.44 5.16
C THR A 105 -9.37 -18.04 5.80
N ALA A 106 -8.44 -17.25 5.28
CA ALA A 106 -8.23 -15.88 5.75
C ALA A 106 -9.44 -14.97 5.49
N LEU A 107 -10.08 -15.12 4.33
CA LEU A 107 -11.32 -14.40 4.01
C LEU A 107 -12.44 -14.76 4.98
N GLN A 108 -12.60 -16.04 5.34
CA GLN A 108 -13.56 -16.45 6.36
C GLN A 108 -13.26 -15.81 7.72
N GLN A 109 -12.00 -15.75 8.13
CA GLN A 109 -11.60 -15.08 9.38
C GLN A 109 -11.95 -13.58 9.39
N VAL A 110 -11.76 -12.90 8.24
CA VAL A 110 -12.17 -11.49 8.08
C VAL A 110 -13.69 -11.36 8.19
N ASN A 111 -14.45 -12.24 7.54
CA ASN A 111 -15.91 -12.27 7.65
C ASN A 111 -16.37 -12.48 9.11
N ASP A 112 -15.81 -13.44 9.80
CA ASP A 112 -16.16 -13.72 11.20
C ASP A 112 -15.82 -12.54 12.12
N PHE A 113 -14.71 -11.85 11.87
CA PHE A 113 -14.35 -10.61 12.57
C PHE A 113 -15.40 -9.52 12.35
N ILE A 114 -15.82 -9.29 11.11
CA ILE A 114 -16.82 -8.28 10.76
C ILE A 114 -18.14 -8.57 11.47
N LEU A 115 -18.62 -9.82 11.43
CA LEU A 115 -19.85 -10.23 12.10
C LEU A 115 -19.78 -10.00 13.59
N LYS A 116 -18.69 -10.39 14.25
CA LYS A 116 -18.47 -10.13 15.70
C LYS A 116 -18.45 -8.63 16.02
N VAL A 117 -17.85 -7.80 15.15
CA VAL A 117 -17.87 -6.34 15.32
C VAL A 117 -19.31 -5.83 15.26
N ILE A 118 -20.08 -6.19 14.22
CA ILE A 118 -21.47 -5.76 14.04
C ILE A 118 -22.33 -6.13 15.27
N GLU A 119 -22.15 -7.34 15.82
CA GLU A 119 -22.87 -7.80 17.00
C GLU A 119 -22.47 -7.05 18.30
N SER A 120 -21.24 -6.56 18.36
CA SER A 120 -20.65 -5.99 19.58
C SER A 120 -20.78 -4.46 19.68
N VAL A 121 -21.08 -3.77 18.58
CA VAL A 121 -21.17 -2.30 18.57
C VAL A 121 -22.59 -1.81 18.83
N PRO A 122 -22.78 -0.55 19.29
CA PRO A 122 -24.11 0.05 19.45
C PRO A 122 -24.91 0.03 18.13
N LYS A 123 -26.21 -0.22 18.20
CA LYS A 123 -27.11 -0.38 17.04
C LYS A 123 -27.10 0.83 16.06
N GLN A 124 -26.80 2.01 16.53
CA GLN A 124 -26.68 3.22 15.71
C GLN A 124 -25.32 3.37 15.01
N THR A 125 -24.37 2.47 15.28
CA THR A 125 -23.04 2.49 14.66
C THR A 125 -23.16 2.11 13.19
N ARG A 126 -22.52 2.87 12.31
CA ARG A 126 -22.33 2.49 10.90
C ARG A 126 -20.99 1.78 10.77
N VAL A 127 -21.02 0.56 10.28
CA VAL A 127 -19.82 -0.24 10.02
C VAL A 127 -19.53 -0.22 8.54
N TRP A 128 -18.40 0.39 8.15
CA TRP A 128 -17.91 0.40 6.77
C TRP A 128 -16.78 -0.62 6.64
N VAL A 129 -16.88 -1.46 5.61
CA VAL A 129 -15.84 -2.44 5.28
C VAL A 129 -15.30 -2.12 3.89
N THR A 130 -13.99 -1.95 3.81
CA THR A 130 -13.30 -1.68 2.54
C THR A 130 -11.92 -2.33 2.55
N SER A 131 -11.23 -2.34 1.42
CA SER A 131 -9.81 -2.65 1.31
C SER A 131 -9.05 -1.46 0.72
N ASP A 132 -7.74 -1.44 0.87
CA ASP A 132 -6.84 -0.46 0.30
C ASP A 132 -6.50 -0.76 -1.17
N HIS A 133 -6.50 -2.03 -1.57
CA HIS A 133 -6.29 -2.52 -2.94
C HIS A 133 -6.87 -3.92 -3.12
N GLY A 134 -6.91 -4.38 -4.36
CA GLY A 134 -7.04 -5.79 -4.71
C GLY A 134 -5.67 -6.43 -4.92
N MET A 135 -5.60 -7.61 -5.58
CA MET A 135 -4.35 -8.35 -5.77
C MET A 135 -4.44 -9.25 -7.00
N VAL A 136 -3.33 -9.42 -7.73
CA VAL A 136 -3.20 -10.36 -8.84
C VAL A 136 -2.24 -11.50 -8.49
N ASN A 137 -2.54 -12.72 -8.91
CA ASN A 137 -1.55 -13.81 -8.91
C ASN A 137 -0.61 -13.61 -10.10
N SER A 138 0.67 -13.39 -9.83
CA SER A 138 1.64 -13.09 -10.87
C SER A 138 2.23 -14.37 -11.45
N THR A 139 2.15 -14.53 -12.77
CA THR A 139 2.70 -15.70 -13.48
C THR A 139 3.83 -15.33 -14.44
N GLN A 140 4.02 -14.04 -14.71
CA GLN A 140 5.07 -13.51 -15.58
C GLN A 140 6.00 -12.60 -14.79
N GLN A 141 7.30 -12.67 -15.08
CA GLN A 141 8.28 -11.83 -14.42
C GLN A 141 9.35 -11.34 -15.40
N VAL A 142 9.83 -10.13 -15.17
CA VAL A 142 11.01 -9.55 -15.82
C VAL A 142 11.97 -9.12 -14.71
N VAL A 143 13.13 -9.78 -14.64
CA VAL A 143 14.23 -9.34 -13.78
C VAL A 143 15.03 -8.29 -14.52
N LEU A 144 15.17 -7.11 -13.93
CA LEU A 144 15.90 -6.02 -14.54
C LEU A 144 17.39 -6.38 -14.67
N GLY A 145 17.97 -6.19 -15.86
CA GLY A 145 19.36 -6.50 -16.15
C GLY A 145 19.66 -7.97 -16.45
N GLU A 146 18.70 -8.88 -16.31
CA GLU A 146 18.83 -10.27 -16.74
C GLU A 146 18.33 -10.38 -18.19
N ASP A 147 19.22 -10.74 -19.09
CA ASP A 147 18.96 -10.84 -20.53
C ASP A 147 18.30 -9.59 -21.17
N ASN A 148 18.45 -8.44 -20.53
CA ASN A 148 17.95 -7.16 -21.01
C ASN A 148 18.88 -6.01 -20.58
N LYS A 149 18.76 -4.87 -21.25
CA LYS A 149 19.58 -3.68 -21.02
C LYS A 149 18.89 -2.61 -20.17
N LEU A 150 17.81 -2.96 -19.46
CA LEU A 150 16.96 -2.00 -18.75
C LEU A 150 17.65 -1.33 -17.56
N LEU A 151 18.81 -1.83 -17.12
CA LEU A 151 19.65 -1.19 -16.10
C LEU A 151 20.65 -0.18 -16.65
N GLU A 152 20.80 -0.07 -17.95
CA GLU A 152 21.63 0.99 -18.53
C GLU A 152 21.06 2.35 -18.10
N ASN A 153 21.92 3.22 -17.56
CA ASN A 153 21.56 4.54 -17.03
C ASN A 153 20.63 4.54 -15.80
N VAL A 154 20.38 3.41 -15.13
CA VAL A 154 19.62 3.36 -13.87
C VAL A 154 20.57 3.54 -12.69
N SER A 155 20.28 4.55 -11.86
CA SER A 155 21.03 4.85 -10.63
C SER A 155 20.42 4.21 -9.38
N LEU A 156 19.09 4.01 -9.37
CA LEU A 156 18.36 3.45 -8.25
C LEU A 156 17.01 2.87 -8.72
N ILE A 157 16.58 1.78 -8.09
CA ILE A 157 15.27 1.17 -8.29
C ILE A 157 14.48 1.30 -6.99
N GLY A 158 13.28 1.88 -7.05
CA GLY A 158 12.35 1.99 -5.93
C GLY A 158 10.98 1.41 -6.27
N GLY A 159 10.06 1.55 -5.34
CA GLY A 159 8.70 1.03 -5.49
C GLY A 159 8.59 -0.49 -5.31
N GLU A 160 7.50 -1.05 -5.77
CA GLU A 160 7.14 -2.46 -5.63
C GLU A 160 7.08 -3.14 -7.03
N PRO A 161 7.05 -4.47 -7.12
CA PRO A 161 7.08 -5.19 -8.41
C PRO A 161 5.99 -4.80 -9.41
N ARG A 162 4.88 -4.24 -8.95
CA ARG A 162 3.75 -3.77 -9.76
C ARG A 162 3.73 -2.26 -10.01
N ALA A 163 4.62 -1.50 -9.34
CA ALA A 163 4.77 -0.05 -9.53
C ALA A 163 6.20 0.37 -9.22
N ARG A 164 7.06 0.36 -10.23
CA ARG A 164 8.48 0.73 -10.07
C ARG A 164 8.70 2.22 -10.27
N HIS A 165 9.47 2.79 -9.38
CA HIS A 165 10.11 4.09 -9.54
C HIS A 165 11.56 3.89 -9.95
N ILE A 166 11.90 4.32 -11.15
CA ILE A 166 13.25 4.18 -11.70
C ILE A 166 13.91 5.56 -11.70
N TYR A 167 15.03 5.65 -11.01
CA TYR A 167 15.84 6.86 -10.95
C TYR A 167 17.00 6.73 -11.95
N LEU A 168 17.11 7.67 -12.85
CA LEU A 168 18.04 7.64 -13.97
C LEU A 168 19.30 8.47 -13.69
N THR A 169 20.35 8.24 -14.46
CA THR A 169 21.48 9.14 -14.50
C THR A 169 21.10 10.40 -15.29
N ALA A 170 21.57 11.56 -14.86
CA ALA A 170 21.20 12.82 -15.45
C ALA A 170 21.50 12.86 -16.98
N GLY A 171 20.52 13.30 -17.75
CA GLY A 171 20.61 13.45 -19.21
C GLY A 171 20.31 12.19 -20.01
N SER A 172 19.92 11.08 -19.36
CA SER A 172 19.59 9.82 -20.05
C SER A 172 18.08 9.56 -20.17
N GLU A 173 17.24 10.49 -19.73
CA GLU A 173 15.81 10.27 -19.54
C GLU A 173 15.11 9.86 -20.84
N GLN A 174 15.36 10.57 -21.94
CA GLN A 174 14.68 10.28 -23.21
C GLN A 174 15.06 8.91 -23.77
N GLU A 175 16.36 8.58 -23.74
CA GLU A 175 16.87 7.30 -24.22
C GLU A 175 16.32 6.15 -23.38
N SER A 176 16.41 6.26 -22.06
CA SER A 176 15.94 5.22 -21.13
C SER A 176 14.44 4.99 -21.24
N ILE A 177 13.64 6.05 -21.32
CA ILE A 177 12.18 5.91 -21.49
C ILE A 177 11.84 5.23 -22.82
N ALA A 178 12.52 5.59 -23.92
CA ALA A 178 12.32 4.96 -25.23
C ALA A 178 12.67 3.46 -25.18
N GLN A 179 13.80 3.11 -24.56
CA GLN A 179 14.25 1.73 -24.39
C GLN A 179 13.25 0.90 -23.55
N TRP A 180 12.78 1.44 -22.45
CA TRP A 180 11.79 0.77 -21.60
C TRP A 180 10.45 0.58 -22.33
N ARG A 181 9.99 1.59 -23.07
CA ARG A 181 8.77 1.49 -23.88
C ARG A 181 8.88 0.46 -24.99
N GLU A 182 10.01 0.41 -25.66
CA GLU A 182 10.29 -0.60 -26.70
C GLU A 182 10.29 -2.02 -26.12
N PHE A 183 10.95 -2.22 -24.97
CA PHE A 183 11.06 -3.54 -24.34
C PHE A 183 9.70 -4.05 -23.82
N PHE A 184 8.97 -3.22 -23.11
CA PHE A 184 7.71 -3.64 -22.50
C PHE A 184 6.52 -3.60 -23.47
N GLY A 185 6.53 -2.74 -24.47
CA GLY A 185 5.42 -2.57 -25.41
C GLY A 185 4.10 -2.33 -24.67
N ASN A 186 3.12 -3.21 -24.88
CA ASN A 186 1.83 -3.17 -24.20
C ASN A 186 1.79 -3.94 -22.86
N LYS A 187 2.90 -4.54 -22.42
CA LYS A 187 2.97 -5.31 -21.18
C LYS A 187 3.05 -4.44 -19.92
N ALA A 188 3.51 -3.20 -20.06
CA ALA A 188 3.56 -2.24 -18.97
C ALA A 188 3.34 -0.81 -19.48
N ASN A 189 2.74 0.03 -18.64
CA ASN A 189 2.68 1.45 -18.84
C ASN A 189 3.99 2.08 -18.38
N ILE A 190 4.73 2.67 -19.29
CA ILE A 190 6.00 3.35 -19.02
C ILE A 190 5.79 4.85 -19.15
N LEU A 191 5.79 5.53 -18.01
CA LEU A 191 5.52 6.96 -17.92
C LEU A 191 6.77 7.70 -17.44
N SER A 192 7.08 8.82 -18.06
CA SER A 192 7.99 9.79 -17.44
C SER A 192 7.33 10.39 -16.19
N LYS A 193 8.13 10.94 -15.27
CA LYS A 193 7.61 11.63 -14.08
C LYS A 193 6.57 12.71 -14.44
N PRO A 194 6.80 13.61 -15.43
CA PRO A 194 5.80 14.59 -15.84
C PRO A 194 4.51 13.96 -16.36
N GLU A 195 4.60 12.89 -17.18
CA GLU A 195 3.40 12.19 -17.66
C GLU A 195 2.61 11.55 -16.53
N ALA A 196 3.28 10.89 -15.57
CA ALA A 196 2.64 10.28 -14.43
C ALA A 196 1.91 11.30 -13.53
N ILE A 197 2.51 12.47 -13.34
CA ILE A 197 1.87 13.60 -12.62
C ILE A 197 0.66 14.12 -13.40
N THR A 198 0.84 14.40 -14.69
CA THR A 198 -0.22 14.99 -15.54
C THR A 198 -1.40 14.03 -15.73
N SER A 199 -1.17 12.72 -15.70
CA SER A 199 -2.24 11.71 -15.76
C SER A 199 -3.08 11.63 -14.47
N GLY A 200 -2.66 12.31 -13.40
CA GLY A 200 -3.38 12.32 -12.12
C GLY A 200 -3.13 11.11 -11.22
N LEU A 201 -2.17 10.23 -11.55
CA LEU A 201 -1.84 9.05 -10.74
C LEU A 201 -1.53 9.37 -9.27
N PHE A 202 -0.98 10.54 -9.02
CA PHE A 202 -0.60 11.01 -7.68
C PHE A 202 -1.53 12.09 -7.12
N GLY A 203 -2.74 12.21 -7.70
CA GLY A 203 -3.73 13.21 -7.30
C GLY A 203 -3.56 14.53 -8.05
N GLN A 204 -4.47 15.47 -7.76
CA GLN A 204 -4.51 16.76 -8.46
C GLN A 204 -3.34 17.70 -8.10
N VAL A 205 -2.79 17.53 -6.89
CA VAL A 205 -1.70 18.38 -6.38
C VAL A 205 -0.60 17.48 -5.85
N VAL A 206 0.56 17.58 -6.46
CA VAL A 206 1.79 16.91 -6.02
C VAL A 206 2.68 17.95 -5.35
N SER A 207 3.03 17.74 -4.08
CA SER A 207 3.93 18.65 -3.36
C SER A 207 5.36 18.52 -3.90
N GLU A 208 6.16 19.56 -3.69
CA GLU A 208 7.59 19.55 -4.06
C GLU A 208 8.32 18.37 -3.42
N ASP A 209 8.12 18.15 -2.11
CA ASP A 209 8.70 17.00 -1.38
C ASP A 209 8.31 15.63 -2.02
N ALA A 210 7.08 15.48 -2.52
CA ALA A 210 6.63 14.27 -3.17
C ALA A 210 7.26 14.13 -4.57
N ASN A 211 7.28 15.21 -5.35
CA ASN A 211 7.92 15.25 -6.66
C ASN A 211 9.40 14.87 -6.61
N ASP A 212 10.12 15.37 -5.59
CA ASP A 212 11.55 15.08 -5.43
C ASP A 212 11.85 13.63 -5.06
N ARG A 213 10.86 12.92 -4.52
CA ARG A 213 10.97 11.50 -4.16
C ARG A 213 10.54 10.55 -5.28
N MET A 214 9.92 11.07 -6.34
CA MET A 214 9.47 10.23 -7.45
C MET A 214 10.64 9.86 -8.34
N GLY A 215 10.60 8.65 -8.90
CA GLY A 215 11.52 8.24 -9.97
C GLY A 215 11.33 9.07 -11.24
N ASP A 216 12.33 9.14 -12.08
CA ASP A 216 12.29 9.83 -13.38
C ASP A 216 11.39 9.09 -14.38
N LEU A 217 11.25 7.77 -14.17
CA LEU A 217 10.38 6.88 -14.92
C LEU A 217 9.54 6.06 -13.93
N ILE A 218 8.25 5.91 -14.22
CA ILE A 218 7.31 5.07 -13.50
C ILE A 218 6.89 3.92 -14.43
N ALA A 219 7.14 2.68 -14.00
CA ALA A 219 6.78 1.48 -14.76
C ALA A 219 5.69 0.70 -14.02
N ILE A 220 4.52 0.57 -14.65
CA ILE A 220 3.33 -0.07 -14.08
C ILE A 220 2.95 -1.24 -14.99
N PRO A 221 3.25 -2.49 -14.61
CA PRO A 221 2.88 -3.66 -15.38
C PRO A 221 1.38 -3.80 -15.59
N ASN A 222 1.00 -4.26 -16.76
CA ASN A 222 -0.34 -4.70 -17.09
C ASN A 222 -0.52 -6.19 -16.74
N SER A 223 -1.75 -6.67 -16.72
CA SER A 223 -2.10 -8.08 -16.43
C SER A 223 -1.37 -8.65 -15.19
N ASP A 224 -0.73 -9.80 -15.29
CA ASP A 224 -0.10 -10.55 -14.20
C ASP A 224 1.43 -10.48 -14.19
N LEU A 225 2.01 -9.54 -14.93
CA LEU A 225 3.46 -9.30 -14.99
C LEU A 225 3.96 -8.60 -13.72
N ILE A 226 5.15 -8.98 -13.25
CA ILE A 226 5.93 -8.24 -12.26
C ILE A 226 7.30 -7.83 -12.81
N ILE A 227 7.80 -6.68 -12.35
CA ILE A 227 9.13 -6.19 -12.66
C ILE A 227 9.98 -6.32 -11.39
N ILE A 228 11.01 -7.13 -11.44
CA ILE A 228 11.82 -7.51 -10.28
C ILE A 228 13.11 -6.69 -10.22
N ASP A 229 13.41 -6.16 -9.03
CA ASP A 229 14.70 -5.58 -8.70
C ASP A 229 15.73 -6.71 -8.53
N PRO A 230 16.85 -6.73 -9.31
CA PRO A 230 17.86 -7.77 -9.20
C PRO A 230 18.49 -7.90 -7.81
N ALA A 231 18.47 -6.85 -7.00
CA ALA A 231 18.94 -6.91 -5.62
C ALA A 231 17.94 -7.62 -4.67
N ARG A 232 16.69 -7.84 -5.11
CA ARG A 232 15.59 -8.39 -4.29
C ARG A 232 14.91 -9.61 -4.93
N VAL A 233 15.54 -10.25 -5.88
CA VAL A 233 14.95 -11.39 -6.64
C VAL A 233 14.35 -12.43 -5.71
N ARG A 234 15.09 -12.89 -4.70
CA ARG A 234 14.62 -13.94 -3.79
C ARG A 234 13.35 -13.53 -3.03
N GLU A 235 13.27 -12.28 -2.58
CA GLU A 235 12.14 -11.77 -1.81
C GLU A 235 10.92 -11.61 -2.74
N GLU A 236 11.09 -10.93 -3.85
CA GLU A 236 10.01 -10.57 -4.76
C GLU A 236 9.47 -11.76 -5.57
N SER A 237 10.33 -12.71 -5.99
CA SER A 237 9.89 -13.92 -6.72
C SER A 237 9.28 -14.98 -5.81
N SER A 238 9.41 -14.88 -4.48
CA SER A 238 8.83 -15.85 -3.57
C SER A 238 7.34 -15.61 -3.30
N MET A 239 6.84 -14.45 -3.65
CA MET A 239 5.43 -14.10 -3.50
C MET A 239 4.63 -14.60 -4.71
N VAL A 240 3.41 -15.09 -4.47
CA VAL A 240 2.46 -15.53 -5.50
C VAL A 240 1.58 -14.35 -5.93
N GLY A 241 1.01 -13.66 -4.96
CA GLY A 241 0.18 -12.48 -5.20
C GLY A 241 0.96 -11.17 -5.07
N HIS A 242 0.66 -10.22 -5.94
CA HIS A 242 1.23 -8.89 -5.93
C HIS A 242 0.13 -7.84 -6.19
N HIS A 243 0.38 -6.61 -5.76
CA HIS A 243 -0.49 -5.46 -5.96
C HIS A 243 0.32 -4.18 -6.21
N GLY A 244 -0.37 -3.09 -6.52
CA GLY A 244 0.23 -1.78 -6.77
C GLY A 244 0.12 -1.32 -8.22
N GLY A 245 -0.36 -2.22 -9.13
CA GLY A 245 -0.68 -1.85 -10.51
C GLY A 245 -2.06 -1.20 -10.65
N LEU A 246 -2.48 -1.01 -11.91
CA LEU A 246 -3.72 -0.33 -12.27
C LEU A 246 -4.73 -1.24 -12.97
N THR A 247 -4.59 -2.56 -12.84
CA THR A 247 -5.59 -3.47 -13.38
C THR A 247 -6.88 -3.39 -12.59
N ASP A 248 -8.02 -3.67 -13.22
CA ASP A 248 -9.33 -3.61 -12.57
C ASP A 248 -9.38 -4.43 -11.28
N ILE A 249 -8.74 -5.59 -11.25
CA ILE A 249 -8.69 -6.47 -10.09
C ILE A 249 -7.87 -5.89 -8.92
N GLU A 250 -6.96 -4.94 -9.19
CA GLU A 250 -6.16 -4.26 -8.17
C GLU A 250 -6.84 -2.99 -7.66
N VAL A 251 -7.56 -2.27 -8.53
CA VAL A 251 -8.14 -0.95 -8.18
C VAL A 251 -9.61 -0.99 -7.81
N GLN A 252 -10.36 -2.03 -8.20
CA GLN A 252 -11.75 -2.20 -7.79
C GLN A 252 -11.80 -2.83 -6.40
N ILE A 253 -12.16 -2.05 -5.41
CA ILE A 253 -12.24 -2.45 -4.01
C ILE A 253 -13.68 -2.47 -3.50
N PRO A 254 -14.02 -3.33 -2.54
CA PRO A 254 -15.35 -3.32 -1.94
C PRO A 254 -15.56 -2.07 -1.09
N LEU A 255 -16.81 -1.62 -1.01
CA LEU A 255 -17.29 -0.68 -0.02
C LEU A 255 -18.64 -1.17 0.49
N LEU A 256 -18.64 -1.85 1.62
CA LEU A 256 -19.83 -2.45 2.22
C LEU A 256 -20.26 -1.62 3.43
N LEU A 257 -21.55 -1.52 3.65
CA LEU A 257 -22.17 -0.86 4.80
C LEU A 257 -23.05 -1.87 5.54
N ALA A 258 -22.85 -1.98 6.86
CA ALA A 258 -23.67 -2.76 7.78
C ALA A 258 -24.09 -1.92 9.01
#